data_c7f810dedd3822f20735e782342f6bf6
#
_entry.id   c7f810dedd3822f20735e782342f6bf6
#
_cell.length_a   1.000
_cell.length_b   1.000
_cell.length_c   1.000
_cell.angle_alpha   90.00
_cell.angle_beta   90.00
_cell.angle_gamma   90.00
#
_symmetry.space_group_name_H-M   'P 1'
#
loop_
_entity.id
_entity.type
_entity.pdbx_description
1 polymer ?
#
loop_
_entity_poly.entity_id
_entity_poly.type
_entity_poly.pdbx_seq_one_letter_code
_entity_poly.pdbx_strand_id
1 'polypeptide(L)'
;MKDITDMEKDRQYMKMALELAQKGMGFTAPNPMVGAVIVKSGKVIGQGYHRKYGELHAEREALASCTEQPEGASIYVTLEPCCHYGKQPPCVNAILESGIRRVIIGSSDPNPLVSGKGIRILKEHGIEVTENVLKEECDKLNEAFFYYIQNQKPYVVMKYAMTMDGKIATYTGASRWVTGEAARMHVQKQRLKYTGIMAGVGTVLADDPMLTCRLENGRNPVRIICDSHLRTPLNSRIVKTASTIPTIFATSSKDQQKIKNYEDMGCKVLDVPEKNGHIDLNRLMELLGAAKIDSILLEGGGTLNWSALESGIVQKVQTYIAPKLFGGESAKTPIEGKGFPDPASAVLLKNSEIIRIGDDFLIESEVKSNVHGNC
;
A
#
# COMPACT_ATOMS: atom_id res chain seq x y z
N MET A 1 -22.66 31.40 -2.87
CA MET A 1 -22.04 30.64 -3.99
C MET A 1 -20.57 31.01 -3.96
N LYS A 2 -19.65 30.04 -3.78
CA LYS A 2 -18.21 30.29 -3.97
C LYS A 2 -17.96 30.64 -5.43
N ASP A 3 -17.12 31.65 -5.66
CA ASP A 3 -16.72 32.04 -7.00
C ASP A 3 -15.94 30.88 -7.65
N ILE A 4 -16.15 30.62 -8.95
CA ILE A 4 -15.44 29.54 -9.68
C ILE A 4 -13.93 29.67 -9.52
N THR A 5 -13.42 30.91 -9.48
CA THR A 5 -12.02 31.23 -9.21
C THR A 5 -11.50 30.78 -7.84
N ASP A 6 -12.35 30.78 -6.81
CA ASP A 6 -11.96 30.33 -5.47
C ASP A 6 -11.91 28.79 -5.37
N MET A 7 -12.79 28.09 -6.04
CA MET A 7 -12.75 26.63 -6.14
C MET A 7 -11.51 26.14 -6.90
N GLU A 8 -11.11 26.82 -7.97
CA GLU A 8 -9.89 26.48 -8.72
C GLU A 8 -8.63 26.69 -7.88
N LYS A 9 -8.56 27.77 -7.10
CA LYS A 9 -7.45 28.01 -6.16
C LYS A 9 -7.40 26.94 -5.06
N ASP A 10 -8.56 26.56 -4.48
CA ASP A 10 -8.62 25.48 -3.48
C ASP A 10 -8.07 24.16 -4.06
N ARG A 11 -8.44 23.81 -5.30
CA ARG A 11 -7.89 22.63 -5.99
C ARG A 11 -6.40 22.74 -6.23
N GLN A 12 -5.89 23.90 -6.59
CA GLN A 12 -4.45 24.11 -6.81
C GLN A 12 -3.63 23.88 -5.53
N TYR A 13 -4.04 24.50 -4.41
CA TYR A 13 -3.32 24.33 -3.15
C TYR A 13 -3.47 22.91 -2.58
N MET A 14 -4.61 22.25 -2.79
CA MET A 14 -4.79 20.84 -2.42
C MET A 14 -3.89 19.92 -3.26
N LYS A 15 -3.67 20.21 -4.56
CA LYS A 15 -2.68 19.46 -5.37
C LYS A 15 -1.28 19.60 -4.80
N MET A 16 -0.87 20.80 -4.36
CA MET A 16 0.42 20.99 -3.69
C MET A 16 0.51 20.16 -2.40
N ALA A 17 -0.57 20.11 -1.60
CA ALA A 17 -0.62 19.28 -0.41
C ALA A 17 -0.51 17.78 -0.74
N LEU A 18 -1.13 17.30 -1.81
CA LEU A 18 -1.01 15.91 -2.31
C LEU A 18 0.43 15.58 -2.74
N GLU A 19 1.09 16.48 -3.47
CA GLU A 19 2.50 16.32 -3.87
C GLU A 19 3.44 16.24 -2.65
N LEU A 20 3.18 17.06 -1.63
CA LEU A 20 3.91 16.98 -0.36
C LEU A 20 3.66 15.64 0.36
N ALA A 21 2.41 15.20 0.45
CA ALA A 21 2.04 13.94 1.09
C ALA A 21 2.79 12.73 0.49
N GLN A 22 2.96 12.70 -0.84
CA GLN A 22 3.68 11.62 -1.54
C GLN A 22 5.14 11.50 -1.10
N LYS A 23 5.78 12.55 -0.57
CA LYS A 23 7.15 12.50 -0.04
C LYS A 23 7.29 11.62 1.19
N GLY A 24 6.20 11.34 1.90
CA GLY A 24 6.14 10.41 3.04
C GLY A 24 6.04 8.93 2.64
N MET A 25 5.94 8.62 1.33
CA MET A 25 5.74 7.26 0.83
C MET A 25 6.80 6.29 1.37
N GLY A 26 6.32 5.17 1.92
CA GLY A 26 7.15 4.09 2.46
C GLY A 26 7.65 4.33 3.89
N PHE A 27 7.46 5.50 4.49
CA PHE A 27 7.98 5.83 5.82
C PHE A 27 6.89 6.10 6.87
N THR A 28 5.68 6.43 6.45
CA THR A 28 4.59 6.81 7.36
C THR A 28 3.83 5.61 7.95
N ALA A 29 3.81 4.47 7.28
CA ALA A 29 3.01 3.30 7.68
C ALA A 29 3.27 2.87 9.14
N PRO A 30 2.24 2.51 9.90
CA PRO A 30 0.83 2.36 9.51
C PRO A 30 0.00 3.66 9.52
N ASN A 31 0.61 4.84 9.66
CA ASN A 31 -0.05 6.13 9.53
C ASN A 31 -0.30 6.50 8.06
N PRO A 32 -1.31 7.33 7.77
CA PRO A 32 -1.56 7.83 6.42
C PRO A 32 -0.47 8.78 5.93
N MET A 33 -0.34 8.89 4.62
CA MET A 33 0.41 9.95 3.96
C MET A 33 -0.44 11.22 3.98
N VAL A 34 0.03 12.25 4.66
CA VAL A 34 -0.66 13.54 4.78
C VAL A 34 0.27 14.67 4.38
N GLY A 35 -0.27 15.63 3.64
CA GLY A 35 0.38 16.88 3.30
C GLY A 35 -0.49 18.06 3.69
N ALA A 36 0.17 19.18 4.04
CA ALA A 36 -0.51 20.41 4.42
C ALA A 36 0.18 21.63 3.81
N VAL A 37 -0.63 22.62 3.40
CA VAL A 37 -0.18 23.90 2.86
C VAL A 37 -0.94 25.03 3.54
N ILE A 38 -0.24 26.04 4.05
CA ILE A 38 -0.83 27.23 4.68
C ILE A 38 -0.69 28.43 3.74
N VAL A 39 -1.81 29.11 3.50
CA VAL A 39 -1.91 30.20 2.53
C VAL A 39 -2.51 31.43 3.21
N LYS A 40 -1.84 32.58 3.08
CA LYS A 40 -2.30 33.89 3.56
C LYS A 40 -2.24 34.89 2.40
N SER A 41 -3.37 35.58 2.17
CA SER A 41 -3.47 36.58 1.09
C SER A 41 -2.99 36.07 -0.30
N GLY A 42 -3.28 34.79 -0.62
CA GLY A 42 -2.89 34.14 -1.88
C GLY A 42 -1.43 33.68 -1.95
N LYS A 43 -0.63 33.87 -0.90
CA LYS A 43 0.77 33.44 -0.83
C LYS A 43 0.89 32.22 0.09
N VAL A 44 1.65 31.21 -0.34
CA VAL A 44 2.03 30.05 0.51
C VAL A 44 3.04 30.53 1.55
N ILE A 45 2.69 30.43 2.83
CA ILE A 45 3.53 30.85 3.96
C ILE A 45 4.07 29.67 4.76
N GLY A 46 3.48 28.47 4.63
CA GLY A 46 3.93 27.26 5.31
C GLY A 46 3.56 26.00 4.53
N GLN A 47 4.38 24.97 4.65
CA GLN A 47 4.15 23.66 4.00
C GLN A 47 4.74 22.56 4.87
N GLY A 48 4.06 21.42 4.89
CA GLY A 48 4.53 20.26 5.64
C GLY A 48 3.94 18.96 5.10
N TYR A 49 4.55 17.85 5.50
CA TYR A 49 4.02 16.51 5.26
C TYR A 49 4.44 15.58 6.39
N HIS A 50 3.66 14.55 6.64
CA HIS A 50 4.04 13.52 7.59
C HIS A 50 5.23 12.73 7.05
N ARG A 51 6.42 12.95 7.65
CA ARG A 51 7.68 12.41 7.12
C ARG A 51 7.85 10.94 7.44
N LYS A 52 7.55 10.58 8.70
CA LYS A 52 7.80 9.23 9.21
C LYS A 52 6.90 8.91 10.40
N TYR A 53 6.55 7.64 10.55
CA TYR A 53 5.78 7.15 11.69
C TYR A 53 6.37 7.60 13.04
N GLY A 54 5.56 8.29 13.82
CA GLY A 54 5.92 8.81 15.15
C GLY A 54 6.48 10.23 15.17
N GLU A 55 6.81 10.81 14.02
CA GLU A 55 7.20 12.22 13.86
C GLU A 55 5.98 13.14 13.75
N LEU A 56 6.21 14.45 13.58
CA LEU A 56 5.16 15.46 13.47
C LEU A 56 4.19 15.14 12.32
N HIS A 57 2.92 15.46 12.53
CA HIS A 57 1.92 15.44 11.48
C HIS A 57 2.09 16.62 10.52
N ALA A 58 1.52 16.52 9.33
CA ALA A 58 1.68 17.48 8.24
C ALA A 58 1.27 18.90 8.65
N GLU A 59 0.18 19.05 9.40
CA GLU A 59 -0.34 20.34 9.86
C GLU A 59 0.66 21.02 10.81
N ARG A 60 1.26 20.26 11.73
CA ARG A 60 2.28 20.78 12.64
C ARG A 60 3.58 21.13 11.95
N GLU A 61 4.00 20.32 10.98
CA GLU A 61 5.15 20.63 10.11
C GLU A 61 4.88 21.92 9.30
N ALA A 62 3.67 22.05 8.73
CA ALA A 62 3.29 23.24 7.97
C ALA A 62 3.28 24.51 8.86
N LEU A 63 2.74 24.42 10.08
CA LEU A 63 2.77 25.51 11.05
C LEU A 63 4.19 25.89 11.47
N ALA A 64 5.03 24.91 11.73
CA ALA A 64 6.44 25.12 12.11
C ALA A 64 7.28 25.76 11.00
N SER A 65 6.88 25.57 9.73
CA SER A 65 7.57 26.11 8.55
C SER A 65 7.06 27.50 8.13
N CYS A 66 6.10 28.08 8.83
CA CYS A 66 5.53 29.37 8.47
C CYS A 66 6.58 30.48 8.47
N THR A 67 6.60 31.26 7.39
CA THR A 67 7.49 32.43 7.21
C THR A 67 6.93 33.70 7.84
N GLU A 68 5.66 33.70 8.23
CA GLU A 68 4.95 34.77 8.93
C GLU A 68 3.81 34.18 9.80
N GLN A 69 3.22 35.00 10.66
CA GLN A 69 2.14 34.55 11.56
C GLN A 69 0.92 34.04 10.77
N PRO A 70 0.43 32.80 11.04
CA PRO A 70 -0.65 32.19 10.28
C PRO A 70 -2.05 32.69 10.64
N GLU A 71 -2.17 33.65 11.56
CA GLU A 71 -3.45 34.24 11.94
C GLU A 71 -4.22 34.77 10.72
N GLY A 72 -5.47 34.36 10.58
CA GLY A 72 -6.36 34.70 9.47
C GLY A 72 -6.07 33.92 8.17
N ALA A 73 -5.08 33.03 8.15
CA ALA A 73 -4.73 32.19 7.00
C ALA A 73 -5.73 31.06 6.74
N SER A 74 -5.55 30.39 5.60
CA SER A 74 -6.21 29.13 5.24
C SER A 74 -5.20 27.98 5.28
N ILE A 75 -5.59 26.81 5.80
CA ILE A 75 -4.81 25.57 5.70
C ILE A 75 -5.51 24.56 4.79
N TYR A 76 -4.77 23.99 3.89
CA TYR A 76 -5.19 22.88 3.03
C TYR A 76 -4.52 21.60 3.52
N VAL A 77 -5.31 20.59 3.82
CA VAL A 77 -4.81 19.31 4.34
C VAL A 77 -5.48 18.14 3.61
N THR A 78 -4.69 17.16 3.19
CA THR A 78 -5.19 16.04 2.37
C THR A 78 -6.10 15.07 3.12
N LEU A 79 -6.07 15.09 4.47
CA LEU A 79 -6.88 14.23 5.33
C LEU A 79 -7.42 15.05 6.52
N GLU A 80 -8.58 14.68 7.04
CA GLU A 80 -9.18 15.29 8.23
C GLU A 80 -8.19 15.40 9.40
N PRO A 81 -7.97 16.60 9.98
CA PRO A 81 -7.08 16.79 11.12
C PRO A 81 -7.48 15.95 12.33
N CYS A 82 -6.52 15.26 12.93
CA CYS A 82 -6.77 14.40 14.09
C CYS A 82 -7.19 15.21 15.32
N CYS A 83 -8.15 14.64 16.11
CA CYS A 83 -8.71 15.23 17.30
C CYS A 83 -8.45 14.42 18.59
N HIS A 84 -7.65 13.35 18.51
CA HIS A 84 -7.31 12.50 19.65
C HIS A 84 -5.81 12.55 19.96
N TYR A 85 -5.47 12.25 21.20
CA TYR A 85 -4.08 12.09 21.62
C TYR A 85 -3.56 10.73 21.17
N GLY A 86 -2.56 10.75 20.30
CA GLY A 86 -1.78 9.56 19.89
C GLY A 86 -0.34 9.71 20.39
N LYS A 87 0.63 9.46 19.50
CA LYS A 87 2.04 9.80 19.77
C LYS A 87 2.30 11.31 19.76
N GLN A 88 1.44 12.05 19.06
CA GLN A 88 1.47 13.50 18.97
C GLN A 88 0.17 14.09 19.54
N PRO A 89 0.19 15.35 20.04
CA PRO A 89 -1.03 16.05 20.42
C PRO A 89 -1.93 16.29 19.19
N PRO A 90 -3.26 16.45 19.39
CA PRO A 90 -4.22 16.67 18.32
C PRO A 90 -3.84 17.84 17.39
N CYS A 91 -3.94 17.64 16.07
CA CYS A 91 -3.69 18.70 15.10
C CYS A 91 -4.76 19.78 15.11
N VAL A 92 -6.00 19.42 15.46
CA VAL A 92 -7.10 20.39 15.66
C VAL A 92 -6.69 21.47 16.64
N ASN A 93 -6.07 21.12 17.78
CA ASN A 93 -5.64 22.10 18.77
C ASN A 93 -4.59 23.07 18.21
N ALA A 94 -3.60 22.55 17.48
CA ALA A 94 -2.57 23.39 16.87
C ALA A 94 -3.16 24.36 15.82
N ILE A 95 -4.17 23.94 15.07
CA ILE A 95 -4.89 24.80 14.12
C ILE A 95 -5.63 25.91 14.86
N LEU A 96 -6.35 25.59 15.94
CA LEU A 96 -7.08 26.58 16.74
C LEU A 96 -6.13 27.60 17.39
N GLU A 97 -5.04 27.13 18.00
CA GLU A 97 -4.02 27.97 18.65
C GLU A 97 -3.31 28.91 17.67
N SER A 98 -3.20 28.52 16.40
CA SER A 98 -2.51 29.30 15.36
C SER A 98 -3.30 30.47 14.80
N GLY A 99 -4.59 30.61 15.13
CA GLY A 99 -5.47 31.65 14.60
C GLY A 99 -5.84 31.47 13.11
N ILE A 100 -5.65 30.28 12.53
CA ILE A 100 -6.13 29.94 11.20
C ILE A 100 -7.64 30.09 11.14
N ARG A 101 -8.16 30.74 10.09
CA ARG A 101 -9.58 31.02 9.93
C ARG A 101 -10.32 30.02 9.06
N ARG A 102 -9.63 29.36 8.15
CA ARG A 102 -10.24 28.45 7.17
C ARG A 102 -9.44 27.17 7.03
N VAL A 103 -10.13 26.02 7.07
CA VAL A 103 -9.55 24.67 6.87
C VAL A 103 -10.19 24.00 5.66
N ILE A 104 -9.39 23.61 4.68
CA ILE A 104 -9.83 22.93 3.48
C ILE A 104 -9.29 21.49 3.55
N ILE A 105 -10.21 20.53 3.50
CA ILE A 105 -9.96 19.12 3.73
C ILE A 105 -10.16 18.32 2.44
N GLY A 106 -9.19 17.47 2.09
CA GLY A 106 -9.29 16.58 0.94
C GLY A 106 -10.22 15.42 1.21
N SER A 107 -9.90 14.59 2.17
CA SER A 107 -10.67 13.39 2.52
C SER A 107 -11.00 13.35 4.02
N SER A 108 -12.13 12.75 4.37
CA SER A 108 -12.48 12.42 5.76
C SER A 108 -11.66 11.21 6.22
N ASP A 109 -11.32 11.17 7.53
CA ASP A 109 -10.64 10.02 8.11
C ASP A 109 -11.65 8.91 8.43
N PRO A 110 -11.50 7.69 7.89
CA PRO A 110 -12.41 6.57 8.20
C PRO A 110 -12.22 6.00 9.61
N ASN A 111 -11.20 6.45 10.35
CA ASN A 111 -10.95 6.01 11.71
C ASN A 111 -12.09 6.46 12.64
N PRO A 112 -12.81 5.54 13.32
CA PRO A 112 -13.92 5.91 14.23
C PRO A 112 -13.53 6.86 15.38
N LEU A 113 -12.24 6.96 15.70
CA LEU A 113 -11.72 7.89 16.69
C LEU A 113 -11.68 9.33 16.16
N VAL A 114 -11.61 9.54 14.86
CA VAL A 114 -11.49 10.84 14.17
C VAL A 114 -12.77 11.18 13.43
N SER A 115 -13.21 10.35 12.55
CA SER A 115 -14.34 10.48 11.60
C SER A 115 -15.36 11.57 11.93
N GLY A 116 -15.24 12.75 11.32
CA GLY A 116 -16.11 13.92 11.47
C GLY A 116 -15.98 14.69 12.80
N LYS A 117 -15.20 14.18 13.77
CA LYS A 117 -15.03 14.83 15.08
C LYS A 117 -14.11 16.04 14.99
N GLY A 118 -13.01 15.92 14.23
CA GLY A 118 -12.09 17.02 13.98
C GLY A 118 -12.78 18.18 13.28
N ILE A 119 -13.54 17.89 12.25
CA ILE A 119 -14.34 18.85 11.49
C ILE A 119 -15.35 19.56 12.41
N ARG A 120 -16.06 18.80 13.25
CA ARG A 120 -17.03 19.36 14.18
C ARG A 120 -16.39 20.32 15.17
N ILE A 121 -15.28 19.93 15.80
CA ILE A 121 -14.55 20.78 16.76
C ILE A 121 -14.12 22.10 16.10
N LEU A 122 -13.57 22.05 14.88
CA LEU A 122 -13.17 23.25 14.13
C LEU A 122 -14.36 24.18 13.88
N LYS A 123 -15.50 23.65 13.42
CA LYS A 123 -16.73 24.42 13.16
C LYS A 123 -17.29 25.04 14.44
N GLU A 124 -17.31 24.30 15.57
CA GLU A 124 -17.77 24.78 16.87
C GLU A 124 -16.92 25.96 17.40
N HIS A 125 -15.65 26.05 16.99
CA HIS A 125 -14.77 27.17 17.34
C HIS A 125 -14.74 28.29 16.28
N GLY A 126 -15.69 28.30 15.35
CA GLY A 126 -15.83 29.36 14.35
C GLY A 126 -14.91 29.29 13.15
N ILE A 127 -14.20 28.17 12.95
CA ILE A 127 -13.38 27.94 11.76
C ILE A 127 -14.27 27.60 10.56
N GLU A 128 -14.05 28.27 9.43
CA GLU A 128 -14.68 27.90 8.17
C GLU A 128 -14.08 26.60 7.64
N VAL A 129 -14.90 25.54 7.46
CA VAL A 129 -14.42 24.25 6.95
C VAL A 129 -15.02 23.95 5.59
N THR A 130 -14.16 23.66 4.60
CA THR A 130 -14.54 23.15 3.28
C THR A 130 -14.03 21.72 3.16
N GLU A 131 -14.89 20.79 2.76
CA GLU A 131 -14.62 19.36 2.71
C GLU A 131 -14.61 18.84 1.27
N ASN A 132 -13.99 17.68 1.04
CA ASN A 132 -14.01 16.92 -0.20
C ASN A 132 -13.33 17.61 -1.41
N VAL A 133 -12.30 18.43 -1.17
CA VAL A 133 -11.52 19.04 -2.25
C VAL A 133 -10.48 18.04 -2.76
N LEU A 134 -10.61 17.60 -4.01
CA LEU A 134 -9.84 16.50 -4.62
C LEU A 134 -9.94 15.20 -3.81
N LYS A 135 -11.17 14.87 -3.38
CA LYS A 135 -11.42 13.72 -2.52
C LYS A 135 -10.92 12.41 -3.13
N GLU A 136 -11.21 12.17 -4.40
CA GLU A 136 -10.83 10.92 -5.08
C GLU A 136 -9.30 10.73 -5.11
N GLU A 137 -8.55 11.79 -5.37
CA GLU A 137 -7.08 11.78 -5.37
C GLU A 137 -6.52 11.56 -3.96
N CYS A 138 -7.15 12.18 -2.94
CA CYS A 138 -6.77 11.99 -1.54
C CYS A 138 -7.09 10.58 -1.04
N ASP A 139 -8.22 10.01 -1.42
CA ASP A 139 -8.62 8.64 -1.10
C ASP A 139 -7.65 7.64 -1.75
N LYS A 140 -7.35 7.83 -3.05
CA LYS A 140 -6.41 6.97 -3.79
C LYS A 140 -5.00 6.99 -3.18
N LEU A 141 -4.57 8.14 -2.65
CA LEU A 141 -3.28 8.25 -1.96
C LEU A 141 -3.21 7.34 -0.74
N ASN A 142 -4.29 7.23 0.03
CA ASN A 142 -4.37 6.54 1.32
C ASN A 142 -5.23 5.25 1.30
N GLU A 143 -5.47 4.65 0.12
CA GLU A 143 -6.33 3.46 -0.04
C GLU A 143 -5.95 2.30 0.90
N ALA A 144 -4.65 2.05 1.08
CA ALA A 144 -4.14 1.00 1.95
C ALA A 144 -4.44 1.30 3.42
N PHE A 145 -4.20 2.54 3.86
CA PHE A 145 -4.52 2.99 5.22
C PHE A 145 -6.02 2.88 5.50
N PHE A 146 -6.88 3.34 4.59
CA PHE A 146 -8.33 3.29 4.74
C PHE A 146 -8.84 1.87 4.88
N TYR A 147 -8.35 0.98 4.02
CA TYR A 147 -8.71 -0.44 4.10
C TYR A 147 -8.26 -1.06 5.44
N TYR A 148 -7.00 -0.81 5.83
CA TYR A 148 -6.44 -1.37 7.06
C TYR A 148 -7.18 -0.90 8.32
N ILE A 149 -7.49 0.39 8.42
CA ILE A 149 -8.22 0.95 9.58
C ILE A 149 -9.62 0.33 9.70
N GLN A 150 -10.31 0.10 8.59
CA GLN A 150 -11.66 -0.45 8.58
C GLN A 150 -11.70 -1.96 8.81
N ASN A 151 -10.71 -2.71 8.29
CA ASN A 151 -10.74 -4.17 8.25
C ASN A 151 -9.75 -4.84 9.22
N GLN A 152 -8.79 -4.11 9.75
CA GLN A 152 -7.67 -4.62 10.57
C GLN A 152 -6.87 -5.73 9.86
N LYS A 153 -6.88 -5.73 8.53
CA LYS A 153 -6.18 -6.66 7.63
C LYS A 153 -5.38 -5.86 6.60
N PRO A 154 -4.26 -6.40 6.11
CA PRO A 154 -3.47 -5.73 5.06
C PRO A 154 -4.27 -5.50 3.78
N TYR A 155 -4.06 -4.37 3.14
CA TYR A 155 -4.46 -4.12 1.76
C TYR A 155 -3.52 -4.86 0.81
N VAL A 156 -4.03 -5.83 0.05
CA VAL A 156 -3.21 -6.69 -0.81
C VAL A 156 -3.29 -6.24 -2.27
N VAL A 157 -2.14 -5.92 -2.83
CA VAL A 157 -1.98 -5.61 -4.26
C VAL A 157 -1.26 -6.76 -4.92
N MET A 158 -1.95 -7.50 -5.78
CA MET A 158 -1.36 -8.57 -6.58
C MET A 158 -0.67 -7.97 -7.80
N LYS A 159 0.63 -8.21 -7.91
CA LYS A 159 1.45 -7.70 -9.02
C LYS A 159 2.10 -8.84 -9.79
N TYR A 160 1.96 -8.81 -11.08
CA TYR A 160 2.73 -9.69 -11.98
C TYR A 160 3.16 -8.96 -13.25
N ALA A 161 4.20 -9.52 -13.90
CA ALA A 161 4.68 -9.06 -15.18
C ALA A 161 4.61 -10.21 -16.19
N MET A 162 4.00 -9.96 -17.35
CA MET A 162 3.81 -10.98 -18.38
C MET A 162 4.11 -10.44 -19.77
N THR A 163 4.30 -11.33 -20.71
CA THR A 163 4.29 -11.03 -22.13
C THR A 163 2.87 -10.77 -22.64
N MET A 164 2.73 -10.27 -23.85
CA MET A 164 1.41 -9.97 -24.46
C MET A 164 0.58 -11.25 -24.69
N ASP A 165 1.23 -12.42 -24.80
CA ASP A 165 0.59 -13.74 -24.83
C ASP A 165 0.43 -14.41 -23.45
N GLY A 166 0.54 -13.61 -22.35
CA GLY A 166 0.22 -14.05 -20.99
C GLY A 166 1.25 -14.95 -20.31
N LYS A 167 2.52 -14.88 -20.66
CA LYS A 167 3.58 -15.73 -20.10
C LYS A 167 4.48 -14.96 -19.13
N ILE A 168 4.75 -15.53 -17.94
CA ILE A 168 5.67 -14.97 -16.94
C ILE A 168 7.09 -15.51 -17.04
N ALA A 169 7.28 -16.60 -17.76
CA ALA A 169 8.56 -17.21 -18.07
C ALA A 169 8.45 -17.99 -19.39
N THR A 170 9.59 -18.29 -20.02
CA THR A 170 9.65 -19.21 -21.17
C THR A 170 9.35 -20.65 -20.74
N TYR A 171 9.20 -21.56 -21.69
CA TYR A 171 9.01 -22.99 -21.42
C TYR A 171 10.20 -23.64 -20.67
N THR A 172 11.40 -23.03 -20.75
CA THR A 172 12.59 -23.45 -19.98
C THR A 172 12.61 -22.87 -18.55
N GLY A 173 11.66 -22.01 -18.19
CA GLY A 173 11.61 -21.32 -16.88
C GLY A 173 12.40 -20.02 -16.83
N ALA A 174 13.03 -19.58 -17.92
CA ALA A 174 13.74 -18.29 -17.95
C ALA A 174 12.74 -17.12 -17.86
N SER A 175 12.88 -16.28 -16.83
CA SER A 175 11.98 -15.14 -16.50
C SER A 175 12.65 -13.76 -16.59
N ARG A 176 13.95 -13.69 -16.83
CA ARG A 176 14.74 -12.44 -16.82
C ARG A 176 15.14 -12.03 -18.25
N TRP A 177 14.66 -10.90 -18.78
CA TRP A 177 13.67 -10.00 -18.18
C TRP A 177 12.42 -9.99 -19.05
N VAL A 178 11.26 -10.14 -18.44
CA VAL A 178 9.99 -10.05 -19.16
C VAL A 178 9.73 -8.58 -19.54
N THR A 179 9.75 -7.66 -18.60
CA THR A 179 9.50 -6.22 -18.81
C THR A 179 10.79 -5.41 -18.91
N GLY A 180 10.68 -4.21 -19.46
CA GLY A 180 11.76 -3.26 -19.61
C GLY A 180 12.23 -2.61 -18.29
N GLU A 181 13.26 -1.78 -18.39
CA GLU A 181 13.89 -1.15 -17.22
C GLU A 181 12.96 -0.19 -16.49
N ALA A 182 12.21 0.64 -17.24
CA ALA A 182 11.28 1.60 -16.68
C ALA A 182 10.21 0.93 -15.81
N ALA A 183 9.63 -0.20 -16.28
CA ALA A 183 8.66 -0.97 -15.51
C ALA A 183 9.31 -1.60 -14.26
N ARG A 184 10.54 -2.14 -14.37
CA ARG A 184 11.26 -2.65 -13.20
C ARG A 184 11.57 -1.57 -12.16
N MET A 185 11.89 -0.35 -12.60
CA MET A 185 12.08 0.80 -11.71
C MET A 185 10.77 1.18 -11.03
N HIS A 186 9.65 1.15 -11.75
CA HIS A 186 8.33 1.40 -11.16
C HIS A 186 8.00 0.34 -10.08
N VAL A 187 8.32 -0.93 -10.31
CA VAL A 187 8.17 -2.00 -9.30
C VAL A 187 9.00 -1.72 -8.04
N GLN A 188 10.19 -1.11 -8.15
CA GLN A 188 10.95 -0.71 -6.96
C GLN A 188 10.22 0.36 -6.13
N LYS A 189 9.51 1.30 -6.78
CA LYS A 189 8.65 2.27 -6.09
C LYS A 189 7.47 1.59 -5.40
N GLN A 190 6.89 0.55 -6.01
CA GLN A 190 5.84 -0.25 -5.35
C GLN A 190 6.38 -0.99 -4.11
N ARG A 191 7.59 -1.56 -4.18
CA ARG A 191 8.24 -2.20 -3.03
C ARG A 191 8.59 -1.22 -1.90
N LEU A 192 8.80 0.06 -2.21
CA LEU A 192 8.91 1.13 -1.21
C LEU A 192 7.55 1.45 -0.60
N LYS A 193 6.50 1.56 -1.44
CA LYS A 193 5.16 1.99 -1.04
C LYS A 193 4.53 1.04 -0.01
N TYR A 194 4.58 -0.27 -0.25
CA TYR A 194 3.90 -1.26 0.58
C TYR A 194 4.77 -1.74 1.74
N THR A 195 4.14 -2.02 2.89
CA THR A 195 4.84 -2.43 4.12
C THR A 195 5.39 -3.84 4.03
N GLY A 196 4.66 -4.74 3.38
CA GLY A 196 5.07 -6.13 3.16
C GLY A 196 5.23 -6.48 1.69
N ILE A 197 6.07 -7.47 1.41
CA ILE A 197 6.16 -8.16 0.12
C ILE A 197 5.94 -9.65 0.35
N MET A 198 4.98 -10.24 -0.36
CA MET A 198 4.61 -11.64 -0.17
C MET A 198 4.94 -12.48 -1.42
N ALA A 199 5.58 -13.62 -1.21
CA ALA A 199 5.90 -14.59 -2.26
C ALA A 199 5.70 -16.03 -1.77
N GLY A 200 5.49 -16.95 -2.70
CA GLY A 200 5.43 -18.37 -2.40
C GLY A 200 6.81 -19.03 -2.40
N VAL A 201 6.95 -20.17 -1.72
CA VAL A 201 8.19 -20.95 -1.69
C VAL A 201 8.65 -21.35 -3.10
N GLY A 202 7.73 -21.60 -4.03
CA GLY A 202 8.09 -21.91 -5.43
C GLY A 202 8.91 -20.81 -6.09
N THR A 203 8.60 -19.54 -5.83
CA THR A 203 9.38 -18.40 -6.31
C THR A 203 10.77 -18.35 -5.66
N VAL A 204 10.86 -18.67 -4.37
CA VAL A 204 12.14 -18.69 -3.66
C VAL A 204 13.05 -19.81 -4.20
N LEU A 205 12.49 -21.00 -4.43
CA LEU A 205 13.24 -22.15 -4.95
C LEU A 205 13.72 -21.94 -6.40
N ALA A 206 12.91 -21.24 -7.22
CA ALA A 206 13.25 -21.01 -8.63
C ALA A 206 14.28 -19.89 -8.83
N ASP A 207 14.13 -18.77 -8.10
CA ASP A 207 14.84 -17.52 -8.41
C ASP A 207 15.85 -17.07 -7.34
N ASP A 208 15.81 -17.67 -6.15
CA ASP A 208 16.55 -17.23 -4.94
C ASP A 208 16.53 -15.68 -4.79
N PRO A 209 15.33 -15.06 -4.72
CA PRO A 209 15.20 -13.62 -4.81
C PRO A 209 15.57 -12.94 -3.48
N MET A 210 15.97 -11.68 -3.55
CA MET A 210 16.14 -10.85 -2.35
C MET A 210 14.84 -10.22 -1.85
N LEU A 211 13.88 -9.98 -2.73
CA LEU A 211 12.61 -9.26 -2.45
C LEU A 211 12.82 -7.92 -1.72
N THR A 212 13.79 -7.16 -2.17
CA THR A 212 14.18 -5.87 -1.58
C THR A 212 13.79 -4.69 -2.46
N CYS A 213 13.65 -3.52 -1.85
CA CYS A 213 13.66 -2.24 -2.54
C CYS A 213 15.13 -1.87 -2.85
N ARG A 214 15.40 -1.49 -4.11
CA ARG A 214 16.74 -1.12 -4.58
C ARG A 214 16.84 0.36 -4.97
N LEU A 215 15.88 1.16 -4.52
CA LEU A 215 15.96 2.61 -4.67
C LEU A 215 16.98 3.16 -3.66
N GLU A 216 17.69 4.20 -4.06
CA GLU A 216 18.54 4.95 -3.16
C GLU A 216 17.71 5.49 -1.98
N ASN A 217 18.18 5.30 -0.78
CA ASN A 217 17.48 5.64 0.47
C ASN A 217 16.10 4.96 0.65
N GLY A 218 15.81 3.90 -0.14
CA GLY A 218 14.57 3.15 -0.04
C GLY A 218 14.53 2.22 1.18
N ARG A 219 13.38 2.14 1.84
CA ARG A 219 13.12 1.16 2.89
C ARG A 219 12.77 -0.21 2.28
N ASN A 220 13.33 -1.28 2.83
CA ASN A 220 12.92 -2.64 2.46
C ASN A 220 11.54 -2.97 3.05
N PRO A 221 10.64 -3.60 2.29
CA PRO A 221 9.42 -4.18 2.85
C PRO A 221 9.74 -5.39 3.75
N VAL A 222 8.84 -5.71 4.67
CA VAL A 222 8.87 -6.97 5.41
C VAL A 222 8.62 -8.12 4.42
N ARG A 223 9.54 -9.07 4.33
CA ARG A 223 9.42 -10.22 3.43
C ARG A 223 8.53 -11.29 4.07
N ILE A 224 7.51 -11.76 3.36
CA ILE A 224 6.54 -12.74 3.81
C ILE A 224 6.60 -13.92 2.85
N ILE A 225 7.04 -15.07 3.33
CA ILE A 225 7.19 -16.27 2.52
C ILE A 225 6.12 -17.30 2.92
N CYS A 226 5.25 -17.62 1.97
CA CYS A 226 4.27 -18.69 2.13
C CYS A 226 4.93 -20.04 1.84
N ASP A 227 5.29 -20.77 2.90
CA ASP A 227 5.99 -22.06 2.83
C ASP A 227 5.39 -23.07 3.83
N SER A 228 4.33 -23.75 3.40
CA SER A 228 3.55 -24.67 4.27
C SER A 228 4.41 -25.68 5.01
N HIS A 229 5.54 -26.12 4.42
CA HIS A 229 6.35 -27.23 4.95
C HIS A 229 7.79 -26.85 5.26
N LEU A 230 8.13 -25.54 5.27
CA LEU A 230 9.50 -25.05 5.48
C LEU A 230 10.50 -25.75 4.56
N ARG A 231 10.27 -25.61 3.25
CA ARG A 231 11.13 -26.19 2.17
C ARG A 231 12.19 -25.22 1.67
N THR A 232 12.10 -23.95 2.06
CA THR A 232 13.09 -22.93 1.68
C THR A 232 14.45 -23.31 2.23
N PRO A 233 15.51 -23.41 1.40
CA PRO A 233 16.83 -23.76 1.90
C PRO A 233 17.37 -22.70 2.88
N LEU A 234 17.96 -23.14 4.00
CA LEU A 234 18.57 -22.22 4.98
C LEU A 234 19.71 -21.39 4.40
N ASN A 235 20.35 -21.87 3.32
CA ASN A 235 21.40 -21.13 2.62
C ASN A 235 20.86 -20.18 1.53
N SER A 236 19.53 -20.06 1.35
CA SER A 236 18.92 -19.08 0.43
C SER A 236 19.22 -17.65 0.87
N ARG A 237 19.27 -16.73 -0.11
CA ARG A 237 19.58 -15.32 0.13
C ARG A 237 18.59 -14.67 1.10
N ILE A 238 17.34 -15.08 1.01
CA ILE A 238 16.26 -14.51 1.83
C ILE A 238 16.42 -14.89 3.31
N VAL A 239 16.87 -16.11 3.60
CA VAL A 239 17.14 -16.58 4.97
C VAL A 239 18.45 -15.99 5.50
N LYS A 240 19.55 -16.05 4.74
CA LYS A 240 20.85 -15.47 5.13
C LYS A 240 20.82 -13.99 5.51
N THR A 241 19.87 -13.25 4.96
CA THR A 241 19.74 -11.80 5.23
C THR A 241 18.59 -11.46 6.20
N ALA A 242 17.99 -12.46 6.87
CA ALA A 242 16.83 -12.24 7.72
C ALA A 242 17.15 -11.43 8.98
N SER A 243 18.39 -11.50 9.48
CA SER A 243 18.86 -10.70 10.63
C SER A 243 18.90 -9.19 10.34
N THR A 244 19.01 -8.79 9.07
CA THR A 244 19.08 -7.37 8.67
C THR A 244 17.81 -6.89 7.95
N ILE A 245 17.08 -7.80 7.31
CA ILE A 245 15.84 -7.48 6.58
C ILE A 245 14.71 -8.32 7.16
N PRO A 246 13.72 -7.73 7.83
CA PRO A 246 12.63 -8.47 8.47
C PRO A 246 12.00 -9.49 7.53
N THR A 247 11.98 -10.76 7.97
CA THR A 247 11.51 -11.89 7.16
C THR A 247 10.59 -12.76 8.00
N ILE A 248 9.40 -13.02 7.46
CA ILE A 248 8.36 -13.85 8.07
C ILE A 248 8.17 -15.08 7.18
N PHE A 249 8.22 -16.26 7.77
CA PHE A 249 7.78 -17.50 7.16
C PHE A 249 6.41 -17.86 7.69
N ALA A 250 5.41 -17.99 6.81
CA ALA A 250 4.08 -18.50 7.15
C ALA A 250 4.05 -20.00 6.81
N THR A 251 3.82 -20.83 7.82
CA THR A 251 3.91 -22.30 7.70
C THR A 251 2.84 -23.01 8.48
N SER A 252 2.44 -24.20 8.03
CA SER A 252 1.62 -25.16 8.76
C SER A 252 2.45 -26.26 9.43
N SER A 253 3.75 -26.28 9.18
CA SER A 253 4.68 -27.27 9.77
C SER A 253 4.71 -27.17 11.28
N LYS A 254 4.69 -28.34 11.95
CA LYS A 254 4.84 -28.47 13.41
C LYS A 254 6.23 -28.99 13.81
N ASP A 255 7.14 -29.13 12.86
CA ASP A 255 8.52 -29.57 13.08
C ASP A 255 9.31 -28.46 13.82
N GLN A 256 9.40 -28.63 15.14
CA GLN A 256 10.03 -27.66 16.03
C GLN A 256 11.51 -27.43 15.69
N GLN A 257 12.21 -28.47 15.22
CA GLN A 257 13.62 -28.34 14.85
C GLN A 257 13.77 -27.48 13.58
N LYS A 258 12.92 -27.68 12.57
CA LYS A 258 12.90 -26.83 11.39
C LYS A 258 12.59 -25.39 11.76
N ILE A 259 11.51 -25.17 12.54
CA ILE A 259 11.10 -23.85 12.99
C ILE A 259 12.27 -23.13 13.65
N LYS A 260 12.90 -23.78 14.64
CA LYS A 260 14.05 -23.24 15.35
C LYS A 260 15.20 -22.87 14.41
N ASN A 261 15.50 -23.69 13.41
CA ASN A 261 16.58 -23.40 12.47
C ASN A 261 16.36 -22.07 11.71
N TYR A 262 15.11 -21.74 11.35
CA TYR A 262 14.78 -20.45 10.72
C TYR A 262 14.86 -19.29 11.73
N GLU A 263 14.37 -19.50 12.95
CA GLU A 263 14.43 -18.50 14.03
C GLU A 263 15.87 -18.16 14.41
N ASP A 264 16.75 -19.15 14.51
CA ASP A 264 18.19 -18.98 14.78
C ASP A 264 18.88 -18.16 13.66
N MET A 265 18.33 -18.17 12.43
CA MET A 265 18.79 -17.32 11.32
C MET A 265 18.16 -15.91 11.34
N GLY A 266 17.33 -15.58 12.33
CA GLY A 266 16.66 -14.28 12.46
C GLY A 266 15.35 -14.15 11.72
N CYS A 267 14.79 -15.24 11.20
CA CYS A 267 13.44 -15.26 10.63
C CYS A 267 12.39 -15.29 11.75
N LYS A 268 11.24 -14.67 11.51
CA LYS A 268 10.04 -14.90 12.31
C LYS A 268 9.21 -16.01 11.65
N VAL A 269 8.82 -17.02 12.40
CA VAL A 269 7.95 -18.10 11.92
C VAL A 269 6.54 -17.88 12.47
N LEU A 270 5.55 -17.85 11.58
CA LEU A 270 4.12 -17.78 11.94
C LEU A 270 3.48 -19.14 11.68
N ASP A 271 2.89 -19.69 12.72
CA ASP A 271 2.03 -20.87 12.63
C ASP A 271 0.69 -20.46 12.00
N VAL A 272 0.42 -20.95 10.80
CA VAL A 272 -0.79 -20.69 10.04
C VAL A 272 -1.42 -22.03 9.67
N PRO A 273 -2.70 -22.28 9.99
CA PRO A 273 -3.36 -23.53 9.65
C PRO A 273 -3.38 -23.76 8.14
N GLU A 274 -3.49 -25.01 7.77
CA GLU A 274 -3.63 -25.42 6.37
C GLU A 274 -5.11 -25.42 5.95
N LYS A 275 -5.37 -25.00 4.72
CA LYS A 275 -6.65 -25.05 4.05
C LYS A 275 -6.44 -25.47 2.61
N ASN A 276 -7.08 -26.53 2.15
CA ASN A 276 -6.99 -27.06 0.78
C ASN A 276 -5.53 -27.34 0.33
N GLY A 277 -4.68 -27.89 1.20
CA GLY A 277 -3.28 -28.23 0.89
C GLY A 277 -2.30 -27.04 0.89
N HIS A 278 -2.76 -25.86 1.29
CA HIS A 278 -1.97 -24.64 1.41
C HIS A 278 -2.25 -23.93 2.73
N ILE A 279 -1.39 -23.01 3.14
CA ILE A 279 -1.68 -22.16 4.32
C ILE A 279 -2.96 -21.36 4.12
N ASP A 280 -3.76 -21.20 5.18
CA ASP A 280 -4.95 -20.35 5.16
C ASP A 280 -4.56 -18.87 5.06
N LEU A 281 -4.70 -18.31 3.85
CA LEU A 281 -4.34 -16.92 3.59
C LEU A 281 -5.22 -15.92 4.34
N ASN A 282 -6.48 -16.24 4.62
CA ASN A 282 -7.35 -15.38 5.43
C ASN A 282 -6.83 -15.28 6.86
N ARG A 283 -6.43 -16.41 7.46
CA ARG A 283 -5.81 -16.42 8.79
C ARG A 283 -4.46 -15.70 8.78
N LEU A 284 -3.68 -15.86 7.74
CA LEU A 284 -2.42 -15.12 7.58
C LEU A 284 -2.66 -13.60 7.56
N MET A 285 -3.67 -13.11 6.82
CA MET A 285 -3.99 -11.67 6.80
C MET A 285 -4.36 -11.14 8.19
N GLU A 286 -5.09 -11.90 9.02
CA GLU A 286 -5.38 -11.51 10.40
C GLU A 286 -4.11 -11.38 11.25
N LEU A 287 -3.21 -12.35 11.17
CA LEU A 287 -1.95 -12.33 11.92
C LEU A 287 -1.03 -11.17 11.48
N LEU A 288 -0.98 -10.91 10.19
CA LEU A 288 -0.19 -9.81 9.64
C LEU A 288 -0.78 -8.44 10.00
N GLY A 289 -2.11 -8.29 9.97
CA GLY A 289 -2.79 -7.08 10.43
C GLY A 289 -2.53 -6.81 11.90
N ALA A 290 -2.63 -7.82 12.77
CA ALA A 290 -2.28 -7.71 14.18
C ALA A 290 -0.80 -7.33 14.42
N ALA A 291 0.09 -7.73 13.49
CA ALA A 291 1.50 -7.32 13.47
C ALA A 291 1.74 -5.93 12.86
N LYS A 292 0.68 -5.15 12.59
CA LYS A 292 0.70 -3.79 11.99
C LYS A 292 1.31 -3.73 10.58
N ILE A 293 1.19 -4.81 9.83
CA ILE A 293 1.44 -4.79 8.39
C ILE A 293 0.14 -4.36 7.74
N ASP A 294 0.09 -3.12 7.26
CA ASP A 294 -1.11 -2.47 6.72
C ASP A 294 -1.33 -2.77 5.24
N SER A 295 -0.27 -3.16 4.53
CA SER A 295 -0.30 -3.34 3.09
C SER A 295 0.71 -4.38 2.60
N ILE A 296 0.38 -5.09 1.53
CA ILE A 296 1.20 -6.16 0.95
C ILE A 296 1.25 -6.04 -0.56
N LEU A 297 2.46 -6.03 -1.11
CA LEU A 297 2.71 -6.30 -2.52
C LEU A 297 2.88 -7.81 -2.70
N LEU A 298 1.88 -8.47 -3.29
CA LEU A 298 1.96 -9.90 -3.62
C LEU A 298 2.71 -10.07 -4.95
N GLU A 299 3.94 -10.55 -4.87
CA GLU A 299 4.77 -10.96 -6.02
C GLU A 299 4.88 -12.49 -6.06
N GLY A 300 3.74 -13.15 -6.18
CA GLY A 300 3.65 -14.61 -6.19
C GLY A 300 3.90 -15.23 -7.57
N GLY A 301 4.13 -16.55 -7.58
CA GLY A 301 3.93 -17.36 -8.77
C GLY A 301 2.45 -17.68 -8.97
N GLY A 302 2.10 -18.31 -10.11
CA GLY A 302 0.72 -18.56 -10.51
C GLY A 302 -0.14 -19.27 -9.46
N THR A 303 0.43 -20.23 -8.73
CA THR A 303 -0.27 -20.98 -7.67
C THR A 303 -0.66 -20.10 -6.49
N LEU A 304 0.26 -19.25 -5.99
CA LEU A 304 -0.05 -18.34 -4.89
C LEU A 304 -1.01 -17.24 -5.30
N ASN A 305 -0.87 -16.73 -6.53
CA ASN A 305 -1.79 -15.74 -7.08
C ASN A 305 -3.22 -16.30 -7.18
N TRP A 306 -3.37 -17.56 -7.63
CA TRP A 306 -4.65 -18.24 -7.63
C TRP A 306 -5.23 -18.37 -6.22
N SER A 307 -4.45 -18.92 -5.27
CA SER A 307 -4.88 -19.08 -3.88
C SER A 307 -5.31 -17.74 -3.25
N ALA A 308 -4.64 -16.65 -3.58
CA ALA A 308 -4.97 -15.32 -3.09
C ALA A 308 -6.31 -14.80 -3.66
N LEU A 309 -6.57 -15.03 -4.95
CA LEU A 309 -7.85 -14.67 -5.58
C LEU A 309 -8.99 -15.54 -5.04
N GLU A 310 -8.80 -16.86 -4.97
CA GLU A 310 -9.78 -17.81 -4.43
C GLU A 310 -10.13 -17.49 -2.97
N SER A 311 -9.16 -17.04 -2.18
CA SER A 311 -9.34 -16.64 -0.77
C SER A 311 -9.98 -15.26 -0.60
N GLY A 312 -10.14 -14.47 -1.69
CA GLY A 312 -10.73 -13.13 -1.65
C GLY A 312 -9.88 -12.08 -0.93
N ILE A 313 -8.57 -12.31 -0.77
CA ILE A 313 -7.69 -11.39 -0.03
C ILE A 313 -7.13 -10.26 -0.90
N VAL A 314 -7.35 -10.25 -2.21
CA VAL A 314 -6.78 -9.27 -3.15
C VAL A 314 -7.75 -8.12 -3.36
N GLN A 315 -7.29 -6.87 -3.15
CA GLN A 315 -8.08 -5.67 -3.41
C GLN A 315 -7.74 -5.02 -4.75
N LYS A 316 -6.48 -5.11 -5.20
CA LYS A 316 -6.01 -4.48 -6.44
C LYS A 316 -5.09 -5.43 -7.22
N VAL A 317 -5.13 -5.32 -8.53
CA VAL A 317 -4.25 -6.05 -9.45
C VAL A 317 -3.43 -5.05 -10.26
N GLN A 318 -2.12 -5.27 -10.30
CA GLN A 318 -1.16 -4.54 -11.16
C GLN A 318 -0.57 -5.51 -12.19
N THR A 319 -1.02 -5.41 -13.42
CA THR A 319 -0.57 -6.23 -14.55
C THR A 319 0.40 -5.44 -15.42
N TYR A 320 1.67 -5.81 -15.42
CA TYR A 320 2.67 -5.26 -16.34
C TYR A 320 2.70 -6.14 -17.59
N ILE A 321 2.48 -5.57 -18.76
CA ILE A 321 2.45 -6.28 -20.05
C ILE A 321 3.60 -5.78 -20.92
N ALA A 322 4.52 -6.69 -21.25
CA ALA A 322 5.61 -6.40 -22.17
C ALA A 322 5.17 -6.66 -23.62
N PRO A 323 5.55 -5.80 -24.59
CA PRO A 323 5.23 -5.98 -26.01
C PRO A 323 6.12 -7.06 -26.63
N LYS A 324 6.02 -8.29 -26.16
CA LYS A 324 6.73 -9.45 -26.66
C LYS A 324 5.89 -10.72 -26.50
N LEU A 325 6.24 -11.78 -27.20
CA LEU A 325 5.59 -13.08 -27.20
C LEU A 325 6.62 -14.16 -26.87
N PHE A 326 6.27 -15.06 -25.93
CA PHE A 326 7.12 -16.22 -25.60
C PHE A 326 6.61 -17.52 -26.20
N GLY A 327 5.28 -17.69 -26.34
CA GLY A 327 4.68 -18.95 -26.71
C GLY A 327 4.94 -20.07 -25.70
N GLY A 328 4.76 -21.30 -26.14
CA GLY A 328 5.03 -22.53 -25.36
C GLY A 328 3.81 -22.95 -24.52
N GLU A 329 3.35 -24.19 -24.75
CA GLU A 329 2.21 -24.77 -24.02
C GLU A 329 2.50 -24.87 -22.51
N SER A 330 3.71 -25.32 -22.14
CA SER A 330 4.15 -25.48 -20.74
C SER A 330 4.71 -24.20 -20.10
N ALA A 331 4.74 -23.09 -20.85
CA ALA A 331 5.22 -21.81 -20.33
C ALA A 331 4.26 -21.26 -19.27
N LYS A 332 4.81 -20.85 -18.11
CA LYS A 332 4.05 -20.45 -16.92
C LYS A 332 3.23 -19.19 -17.16
N THR A 333 2.03 -19.17 -16.57
CA THR A 333 1.11 -18.05 -16.59
C THR A 333 1.05 -17.34 -15.22
N PRO A 334 0.58 -16.08 -15.16
CA PRO A 334 0.54 -15.33 -13.90
C PRO A 334 -0.46 -15.90 -12.87
N ILE A 335 -1.49 -16.60 -13.33
CA ILE A 335 -2.54 -17.19 -12.48
C ILE A 335 -2.74 -18.63 -12.95
N GLU A 336 -2.42 -19.58 -12.10
CA GLU A 336 -2.52 -21.02 -12.32
C GLU A 336 -3.61 -21.61 -11.39
N GLY A 337 -3.51 -22.88 -10.99
CA GLY A 337 -4.44 -23.54 -10.10
C GLY A 337 -5.64 -24.13 -10.82
N LYS A 338 -6.75 -24.36 -10.07
CA LYS A 338 -7.94 -25.04 -10.61
C LYS A 338 -8.68 -24.19 -11.67
N GLY A 339 -8.62 -22.88 -11.54
CA GLY A 339 -9.39 -21.97 -12.37
C GLY A 339 -10.91 -21.99 -12.05
N PHE A 340 -11.66 -21.12 -12.74
CA PHE A 340 -13.12 -21.06 -12.64
C PHE A 340 -13.74 -21.95 -13.72
N PRO A 341 -14.88 -22.60 -13.42
CA PRO A 341 -15.51 -23.53 -14.38
C PRO A 341 -16.19 -22.83 -15.57
N ASP A 342 -16.54 -21.57 -15.41
CA ASP A 342 -17.21 -20.77 -16.43
C ASP A 342 -16.87 -19.27 -16.30
N PRO A 343 -17.05 -18.48 -17.38
CA PRO A 343 -16.73 -17.05 -17.37
C PRO A 343 -17.55 -16.23 -16.36
N ALA A 344 -18.75 -16.65 -15.99
CA ALA A 344 -19.60 -15.92 -15.05
C ALA A 344 -19.09 -16.04 -13.61
N SER A 345 -18.34 -17.09 -13.30
CA SER A 345 -17.70 -17.33 -12.00
C SER A 345 -16.39 -16.56 -11.82
N ALA A 346 -15.86 -15.93 -12.87
CA ALA A 346 -14.57 -15.26 -12.84
C ALA A 346 -14.52 -14.09 -11.85
N VAL A 347 -13.33 -13.82 -11.29
CA VAL A 347 -13.08 -12.59 -10.53
C VAL A 347 -13.19 -11.39 -11.48
N LEU A 348 -14.14 -10.52 -11.22
CA LEU A 348 -14.34 -9.31 -12.01
C LEU A 348 -13.47 -8.17 -11.51
N LEU A 349 -12.95 -7.40 -12.44
CA LEU A 349 -12.19 -6.19 -12.18
C LEU A 349 -13.01 -4.95 -12.55
N LYS A 350 -12.74 -3.82 -11.87
CA LYS A 350 -13.37 -2.52 -12.11
C LYS A 350 -12.33 -1.40 -12.04
N ASN A 351 -12.70 -0.21 -12.45
CA ASN A 351 -11.87 1.01 -12.37
C ASN A 351 -10.47 0.79 -12.98
N SER A 352 -10.43 0.15 -14.15
CA SER A 352 -9.15 -0.17 -14.80
C SER A 352 -8.54 1.08 -15.43
N GLU A 353 -7.29 1.36 -15.05
CA GLU A 353 -6.47 2.42 -15.65
C GLU A 353 -5.31 1.78 -16.44
N ILE A 354 -5.01 2.32 -17.63
CA ILE A 354 -3.90 1.87 -18.46
C ILE A 354 -2.84 2.96 -18.50
N ILE A 355 -1.64 2.63 -18.06
CA ILE A 355 -0.50 3.54 -17.96
C ILE A 355 0.64 2.99 -18.82
N ARG A 356 1.18 3.80 -19.72
CA ARG A 356 2.39 3.44 -20.45
C ARG A 356 3.64 3.71 -19.61
N ILE A 357 4.51 2.69 -19.47
CA ILE A 357 5.76 2.79 -18.69
C ILE A 357 6.92 2.36 -19.59
N GLY A 358 7.56 3.32 -20.24
CA GLY A 358 8.52 3.04 -21.33
C GLY A 358 7.79 2.35 -22.49
N ASP A 359 8.26 1.16 -22.86
CA ASP A 359 7.62 0.33 -23.90
C ASP A 359 6.54 -0.60 -23.34
N ASP A 360 6.50 -0.82 -22.03
CA ASP A 360 5.54 -1.70 -21.37
C ASP A 360 4.23 -0.95 -21.04
N PHE A 361 3.19 -1.74 -20.74
CA PHE A 361 1.91 -1.24 -20.24
C PHE A 361 1.69 -1.75 -18.81
N LEU A 362 1.23 -0.86 -17.94
CA LEU A 362 0.69 -1.21 -16.63
C LEU A 362 -0.83 -1.07 -16.69
N ILE A 363 -1.54 -2.12 -16.36
CA ILE A 363 -2.99 -2.08 -16.11
C ILE A 363 -3.19 -2.23 -14.62
N GLU A 364 -3.72 -1.19 -13.98
CA GLU A 364 -4.16 -1.21 -12.58
C GLU A 364 -5.67 -1.38 -12.53
N SER A 365 -6.16 -2.32 -11.73
CA SER A 365 -7.59 -2.57 -11.60
C SER A 365 -7.93 -2.94 -10.16
N GLU A 366 -9.06 -2.48 -9.67
CA GLU A 366 -9.62 -2.94 -8.40
C GLU A 366 -10.35 -4.26 -8.59
N VAL A 367 -10.25 -5.15 -7.62
CA VAL A 367 -11.07 -6.36 -7.57
C VAL A 367 -12.48 -5.96 -7.16
N LYS A 368 -13.46 -6.26 -7.99
CA LYS A 368 -14.87 -6.12 -7.62
C LYS A 368 -15.14 -7.14 -6.51
N SER A 369 -15.46 -6.67 -5.31
CA SER A 369 -15.82 -7.58 -4.21
C SER A 369 -16.93 -8.51 -4.69
N ASN A 370 -16.62 -9.78 -4.82
CA ASN A 370 -17.62 -10.79 -5.14
C ASN A 370 -18.57 -10.86 -3.94
N VAL A 371 -19.86 -10.66 -4.17
CA VAL A 371 -20.93 -10.93 -3.21
C VAL A 371 -21.13 -12.46 -3.07
N HIS A 372 -20.03 -13.22 -3.10
CA HIS A 372 -20.02 -14.66 -2.82
C HIS A 372 -19.48 -14.95 -1.42
N GLY A 373 -19.89 -14.12 -0.46
CA GLY A 373 -19.82 -14.48 0.95
C GLY A 373 -21.20 -14.92 1.38
N ASN A 374 -21.52 -16.20 1.16
CA ASN A 374 -22.39 -17.07 1.95
C ASN A 374 -22.95 -18.19 1.06
N CYS A 375 -22.26 -19.29 1.00
CA CYS A 375 -22.85 -20.61 0.98
C CYS A 375 -22.07 -21.49 1.96
#